data_56e4d4c1678f7bb042d6e7c95944c25e
#
_entry.id   56e4d4c1678f7bb042d6e7c95944c25e
#
_cell.length_a   1.000
_cell.length_b   1.000
_cell.length_c   1.000
_cell.angle_alpha   90.00
_cell.angle_beta   90.00
_cell.angle_gamma   90.00
#
_symmetry.space_group_name_H-M   'P 1'
#
loop_
_entity.id
_entity.type
_entity.pdbx_description
1 polymer ?
#
loop_
_entity_poly.entity_id
_entity_poly.type
_entity_poly.pdbx_seq_one_letter_code
_entity_poly.pdbx_strand_id
1 'polypeptide(L)'
;SYLIDQYNGKYPAERNFLHFFLFVSWFPQLLQGPIGRYDKLRPQFFRENHWDGDRIKRALLLILFGLMKKYAIADMLVGSISSVLDGDISRLPGSLVVFAILLYSAQQYADFSGGIDIISGVSLLFGIELAPNFRQPYFSTSLGDFWRRWHISLGAWMRDYLFYPFALLKPMQNFGRWCTKHMGKNGRHFSRVLPAGIANLVVFFVVGIWHGPQLHYVLWGLYNGMVIALSDLTEPFWKHLAAKLRMNTGSRGFHVFRIVRTFVIVNIGWYFDRISQFQSCLQAFAVTLTDFRLTALKDGIASEIIGHSTLFNIAGGYAIAFLGLILVFTDSVQKERGCDVCGQIIHGRFVRKMLIVILMMLLVIASFLF
;
A
#
# COMPACT_ATOMS: atom_id res chain seq x y z
N SER A 1 1.71 -17.96 12.09
CA SER A 1 3.18 -18.07 11.83
C SER A 1 3.92 -18.82 12.90
N TYR A 2 3.69 -18.51 14.20
CA TYR A 2 4.42 -19.14 15.32
C TYR A 2 4.43 -20.69 15.23
N LEU A 3 3.27 -21.33 15.12
CA LEU A 3 3.16 -22.81 15.03
C LEU A 3 3.91 -23.40 13.84
N ILE A 4 3.83 -22.76 12.66
CA ILE A 4 4.52 -23.21 11.46
C ILE A 4 6.04 -23.07 11.62
N ASP A 5 6.49 -21.96 12.22
CA ASP A 5 7.92 -21.74 12.48
C ASP A 5 8.47 -22.73 13.49
N GLN A 6 7.67 -23.12 14.50
CA GLN A 6 7.99 -24.18 15.46
C GLN A 6 8.09 -25.54 14.79
N TYR A 7 7.08 -25.90 13.98
CA TYR A 7 7.08 -27.16 13.21
C TYR A 7 8.30 -27.29 12.30
N ASN A 8 8.72 -26.16 11.70
CA ASN A 8 9.91 -26.10 10.86
C ASN A 8 11.24 -25.98 11.63
N GLY A 9 11.23 -26.01 12.95
CA GLY A 9 12.42 -25.93 13.80
C GLY A 9 13.17 -24.62 13.75
N LYS A 10 12.49 -23.51 13.37
CA LYS A 10 13.13 -22.20 13.18
C LYS A 10 13.69 -21.62 14.49
N TYR A 11 13.01 -21.88 15.60
CA TYR A 11 13.42 -21.49 16.95
C TYR A 11 12.79 -22.44 17.98
N PRO A 12 13.35 -22.57 19.21
CA PRO A 12 12.80 -23.43 20.25
C PRO A 12 11.42 -22.93 20.73
N ALA A 13 10.57 -23.86 21.17
CA ALA A 13 9.26 -23.50 21.69
C ALA A 13 9.36 -22.65 22.96
N GLU A 14 8.53 -21.61 23.05
CA GLU A 14 8.40 -20.83 24.28
C GLU A 14 7.69 -21.68 25.34
N ARG A 15 8.37 -21.89 26.45
CA ARG A 15 7.84 -22.71 27.57
C ARG A 15 7.07 -21.87 28.57
N ASN A 16 7.32 -20.55 28.60
CA ASN A 16 6.61 -19.65 29.50
C ASN A 16 5.35 -19.13 28.81
N PHE A 17 4.20 -19.52 29.35
CA PHE A 17 2.90 -19.12 28.82
C PHE A 17 2.72 -17.61 28.79
N LEU A 18 3.17 -16.87 29.79
CA LEU A 18 3.04 -15.41 29.87
C LEU A 18 3.86 -14.72 28.79
N HIS A 19 5.05 -15.24 28.45
CA HIS A 19 5.86 -14.72 27.34
C HIS A 19 5.17 -14.93 25.99
N PHE A 20 4.60 -16.12 25.78
CA PHE A 20 3.83 -16.41 24.58
C PHE A 20 2.56 -15.56 24.51
N PHE A 21 1.84 -15.45 25.63
CA PHE A 21 0.63 -14.64 25.72
C PHE A 21 0.92 -13.17 25.43
N LEU A 22 2.00 -12.58 25.96
CA LEU A 22 2.41 -11.21 25.67
C LEU A 22 2.64 -11.00 24.15
N PHE A 23 3.30 -11.95 23.49
CA PHE A 23 3.50 -11.86 22.04
C PHE A 23 2.18 -11.88 21.26
N VAL A 24 1.27 -12.77 21.62
CA VAL A 24 -0.01 -12.91 20.90
C VAL A 24 -0.94 -11.74 21.19
N SER A 25 -0.95 -11.24 22.42
CA SER A 25 -1.84 -10.17 22.87
C SER A 25 -1.22 -8.77 22.81
N TRP A 26 -0.05 -8.61 22.16
CA TRP A 26 0.59 -7.30 22.02
C TRP A 26 -0.34 -6.31 21.31
N PHE A 27 -1.02 -5.47 22.10
CA PHE A 27 -2.17 -4.70 21.67
C PHE A 27 -1.92 -3.79 20.47
N PRO A 28 -0.70 -3.19 20.25
CA PRO A 28 -0.51 -2.33 19.08
C PRO A 28 -0.62 -3.07 17.76
N GLN A 29 -0.43 -4.39 17.72
CA GLN A 29 -0.50 -5.14 16.45
C GLN A 29 -1.84 -5.88 16.25
N LEU A 30 -2.77 -5.89 17.22
CA LEU A 30 -3.96 -6.74 17.17
C LEU A 30 -4.97 -6.31 16.11
N LEU A 31 -5.19 -5.01 15.90
CA LEU A 31 -6.23 -4.50 14.99
C LEU A 31 -5.67 -4.19 13.59
N GLN A 32 -4.67 -3.33 13.50
CA GLN A 32 -4.16 -2.82 12.23
C GLN A 32 -2.63 -2.90 12.11
N GLY A 33 -1.96 -3.43 13.14
CA GLY A 33 -0.50 -3.45 13.22
C GLY A 33 0.16 -4.37 12.20
N PRO A 34 1.46 -4.16 11.96
CA PRO A 34 2.25 -5.06 11.13
C PRO A 34 2.22 -6.49 11.69
N ILE A 35 2.20 -7.49 10.81
CA ILE A 35 2.22 -8.90 11.22
C ILE A 35 3.55 -9.20 11.89
N GLY A 36 3.55 -9.25 13.23
CA GLY A 36 4.73 -9.48 14.04
C GLY A 36 5.27 -10.90 13.92
N ARG A 37 6.60 -11.03 13.95
CA ARG A 37 7.30 -12.31 14.02
C ARG A 37 7.81 -12.54 15.43
N TYR A 38 7.61 -13.73 15.95
CA TYR A 38 8.02 -14.07 17.32
C TYR A 38 9.51 -13.87 17.55
N ASP A 39 10.35 -14.33 16.62
CA ASP A 39 11.81 -14.19 16.66
C ASP A 39 12.30 -12.73 16.68
N LYS A 40 11.49 -11.80 16.19
CA LYS A 40 11.80 -10.36 16.14
C LYS A 40 11.28 -9.58 17.34
N LEU A 41 10.11 -9.94 17.86
CA LEU A 41 9.47 -9.21 18.95
C LEU A 41 9.91 -9.72 20.32
N ARG A 42 10.05 -11.04 20.50
CA ARG A 42 10.44 -11.63 21.77
C ARG A 42 11.69 -11.01 22.40
N PRO A 43 12.80 -10.84 21.69
CA PRO A 43 14.01 -10.21 22.27
C PRO A 43 13.76 -8.78 22.76
N GLN A 44 12.83 -8.06 22.14
CA GLN A 44 12.53 -6.68 22.50
C GLN A 44 11.66 -6.59 23.74
N PHE A 45 10.74 -7.55 23.96
CA PHE A 45 9.88 -7.58 25.14
C PHE A 45 10.66 -7.79 26.45
N PHE A 46 11.79 -8.49 26.39
CA PHE A 46 12.54 -8.91 27.59
C PHE A 46 13.91 -8.26 27.71
N ARG A 47 14.25 -7.29 26.83
CA ARG A 47 15.45 -6.48 27.03
C ARG A 47 15.18 -5.38 28.05
N GLU A 48 16.22 -4.99 28.76
CA GLU A 48 16.17 -3.79 29.59
C GLU A 48 15.86 -2.56 28.74
N ASN A 49 14.91 -1.78 29.20
CA ASN A 49 14.42 -0.60 28.47
C ASN A 49 14.70 0.66 29.28
N HIS A 50 15.66 1.46 28.84
CA HIS A 50 16.03 2.72 29.48
C HIS A 50 15.25 3.88 28.88
N TRP A 51 15.13 4.96 29.64
CA TRP A 51 14.56 6.21 29.19
C TRP A 51 15.42 6.78 28.03
N ASP A 52 14.77 7.08 26.91
CA ASP A 52 15.40 7.65 25.71
C ASP A 52 14.49 8.76 25.17
N GLY A 53 14.91 10.03 25.37
CA GLY A 53 14.15 11.20 24.97
C GLY A 53 13.98 11.33 23.45
N ASP A 54 14.93 10.86 22.65
CA ASP A 54 14.81 10.94 21.19
C ASP A 54 13.89 9.85 20.65
N ARG A 55 13.87 8.67 21.27
CA ARG A 55 12.88 7.64 20.99
C ARG A 55 11.46 8.15 21.25
N ILE A 56 11.24 8.81 22.38
CA ILE A 56 9.91 9.37 22.74
C ILE A 56 9.49 10.46 21.74
N LYS A 57 10.39 11.40 21.38
CA LYS A 57 10.10 12.41 20.35
C LYS A 57 9.78 11.77 19.01
N ARG A 58 10.50 10.72 18.59
CA ARG A 58 10.24 9.96 17.37
C ARG A 58 8.88 9.29 17.42
N ALA A 59 8.53 8.66 18.55
CA ALA A 59 7.23 8.04 18.77
C ALA A 59 6.07 9.04 18.66
N LEU A 60 6.17 10.18 19.33
CA LEU A 60 5.15 11.24 19.28
C LEU A 60 5.00 11.85 17.88
N LEU A 61 6.12 12.04 17.15
CA LEU A 61 6.06 12.52 15.77
C LEU A 61 5.39 11.50 14.84
N LEU A 62 5.64 10.20 15.00
CA LEU A 62 4.96 9.16 14.24
C LEU A 62 3.45 9.15 14.54
N ILE A 63 3.05 9.23 15.81
CA ILE A 63 1.65 9.30 16.20
C ILE A 63 0.98 10.52 15.56
N LEU A 64 1.57 11.70 15.69
CA LEU A 64 1.02 12.93 15.13
C LEU A 64 0.93 12.89 13.59
N PHE A 65 1.95 12.37 12.91
CA PHE A 65 1.95 12.19 11.47
C PHE A 65 0.89 11.19 11.01
N GLY A 66 0.70 10.11 11.78
CA GLY A 66 -0.36 9.13 11.54
C GLY A 66 -1.76 9.72 11.73
N LEU A 67 -1.98 10.49 12.81
CA LEU A 67 -3.24 11.21 13.05
C LEU A 67 -3.55 12.21 11.92
N MET A 68 -2.56 12.97 11.47
CA MET A 68 -2.71 13.89 10.33
C MET A 68 -3.10 13.12 9.06
N LYS A 69 -2.47 11.99 8.74
CA LYS A 69 -2.85 11.18 7.59
C LYS A 69 -4.28 10.66 7.71
N LYS A 70 -4.66 10.15 8.88
CA LYS A 70 -6.01 9.62 9.12
C LYS A 70 -7.06 10.71 9.02
N TYR A 71 -6.96 11.75 9.83
CA TYR A 71 -8.03 12.75 9.97
C TYR A 71 -7.99 13.83 8.88
N ALA A 72 -6.81 14.38 8.58
CA ALA A 72 -6.72 15.50 7.63
C ALA A 72 -6.71 15.03 6.15
N ILE A 73 -6.45 13.77 5.85
CA ILE A 73 -6.47 13.29 4.47
C ILE A 73 -7.56 12.23 4.28
N ALA A 74 -7.47 11.11 4.98
CA ALA A 74 -8.34 9.97 4.69
C ALA A 74 -9.81 10.30 4.95
N ASP A 75 -10.14 10.78 6.14
CA ASP A 75 -11.51 11.05 6.54
C ASP A 75 -12.13 12.24 5.76
N MET A 76 -11.31 13.24 5.38
CA MET A 76 -11.78 14.36 4.54
C MET A 76 -12.18 13.92 3.13
N LEU A 77 -11.61 12.83 2.60
CA LEU A 77 -11.86 12.38 1.22
C LEU A 77 -12.96 11.32 1.11
N VAL A 78 -13.29 10.61 2.21
CA VAL A 78 -14.25 9.48 2.19
C VAL A 78 -15.62 9.90 1.66
N GLY A 79 -16.18 11.02 2.11
CA GLY A 79 -17.50 11.49 1.67
C GLY A 79 -17.58 11.68 0.16
N SER A 80 -16.59 12.35 -0.42
CA SER A 80 -16.52 12.59 -1.87
C SER A 80 -16.30 11.31 -2.70
N ILE A 81 -15.56 10.36 -2.17
CA ILE A 81 -15.37 9.06 -2.82
C ILE A 81 -16.68 8.28 -2.83
N SER A 82 -17.37 8.25 -1.70
CA SER A 82 -18.63 7.51 -1.54
C SER A 82 -19.76 8.13 -2.37
N SER A 83 -19.86 9.45 -2.45
CA SER A 83 -20.90 10.11 -3.27
C SER A 83 -20.80 9.72 -4.75
N VAL A 84 -19.59 9.49 -5.26
CA VAL A 84 -19.36 9.10 -6.67
C VAL A 84 -19.43 7.59 -6.86
N LEU A 85 -18.76 6.79 -6.01
CA LEU A 85 -18.54 5.37 -6.29
C LEU A 85 -19.60 4.44 -5.69
N ASP A 86 -20.43 4.91 -4.75
CA ASP A 86 -21.51 4.11 -4.15
C ASP A 86 -22.90 4.40 -4.80
N GLY A 87 -22.97 5.39 -5.72
CA GLY A 87 -24.18 5.75 -6.47
C GLY A 87 -24.34 5.03 -7.81
N ASP A 88 -25.23 5.57 -8.66
CA ASP A 88 -25.44 5.07 -10.03
C ASP A 88 -24.34 5.56 -10.98
N ILE A 89 -23.28 4.80 -11.07
CA ILE A 89 -22.09 5.12 -11.88
C ILE A 89 -22.41 5.21 -13.39
N SER A 90 -23.48 4.55 -13.86
CA SER A 90 -23.81 4.49 -15.30
C SER A 90 -24.11 5.86 -15.91
N ARG A 91 -24.48 6.84 -15.09
CA ARG A 91 -24.83 8.21 -15.51
C ARG A 91 -23.70 9.21 -15.34
N LEU A 92 -22.61 8.79 -14.71
CA LEU A 92 -21.49 9.69 -14.41
C LEU A 92 -20.49 9.75 -15.57
N PRO A 93 -19.87 10.90 -15.82
CA PRO A 93 -18.77 10.97 -16.77
C PRO A 93 -17.55 10.20 -16.24
N GLY A 94 -16.88 9.47 -17.13
CA GLY A 94 -15.71 8.67 -16.76
C GLY A 94 -14.57 9.47 -16.13
N SER A 95 -14.46 10.76 -16.45
CA SER A 95 -13.49 11.67 -15.80
C SER A 95 -13.76 11.84 -14.30
N LEU A 96 -15.03 11.86 -13.86
CA LEU A 96 -15.39 11.94 -12.44
C LEU A 96 -15.09 10.62 -11.71
N VAL A 97 -15.36 9.49 -12.37
CA VAL A 97 -15.01 8.16 -11.83
C VAL A 97 -13.49 8.04 -11.62
N VAL A 98 -12.70 8.44 -12.62
CA VAL A 98 -11.22 8.46 -12.50
C VAL A 98 -10.78 9.39 -11.37
N PHE A 99 -11.39 10.58 -11.25
CA PHE A 99 -11.08 11.51 -10.16
C PHE A 99 -11.35 10.87 -8.79
N ALA A 100 -12.50 10.22 -8.60
CA ALA A 100 -12.84 9.53 -7.35
C ALA A 100 -11.88 8.37 -7.05
N ILE A 101 -11.41 7.62 -8.05
CA ILE A 101 -10.39 6.57 -7.87
C ILE A 101 -9.03 7.17 -7.48
N LEU A 102 -8.66 8.33 -8.01
CA LEU A 102 -7.43 9.03 -7.59
C LEU A 102 -7.54 9.52 -6.13
N LEU A 103 -8.70 10.05 -5.73
CA LEU A 103 -8.97 10.38 -4.33
C LEU A 103 -8.88 9.14 -3.44
N TYR A 104 -9.44 8.00 -3.91
CA TYR A 104 -9.35 6.74 -3.20
C TYR A 104 -7.91 6.25 -3.02
N SER A 105 -7.03 6.42 -4.02
CA SER A 105 -5.60 6.13 -3.87
C SER A 105 -4.95 6.91 -2.73
N ALA A 106 -5.27 8.20 -2.62
CA ALA A 106 -4.77 9.05 -1.55
C ALA A 106 -5.36 8.65 -0.19
N GLN A 107 -6.68 8.43 -0.13
CA GLN A 107 -7.41 8.00 1.05
C GLN A 107 -6.90 6.67 1.58
N GLN A 108 -6.85 5.63 0.73
CA GLN A 108 -6.42 4.28 1.12
C GLN A 108 -4.98 4.25 1.67
N TYR A 109 -4.07 5.01 1.05
CA TYR A 109 -2.71 5.13 1.55
C TYR A 109 -2.65 5.89 2.86
N ALA A 110 -3.36 7.01 2.97
CA ALA A 110 -3.34 7.84 4.17
C ALA A 110 -4.00 7.13 5.36
N ASP A 111 -5.12 6.44 5.14
CA ASP A 111 -5.84 5.70 6.17
C ASP A 111 -4.99 4.56 6.73
N PHE A 112 -4.54 3.66 5.84
CA PHE A 112 -3.82 2.49 6.29
C PHE A 112 -2.42 2.82 6.80
N SER A 113 -1.64 3.64 6.08
CA SER A 113 -0.30 4.02 6.57
C SER A 113 -0.37 4.93 7.80
N GLY A 114 -1.43 5.72 7.95
CA GLY A 114 -1.68 6.55 9.13
C GLY A 114 -1.91 5.70 10.38
N GLY A 115 -2.79 4.70 10.28
CA GLY A 115 -2.99 3.74 11.37
C GLY A 115 -1.72 2.98 11.75
N ILE A 116 -0.92 2.56 10.77
CA ILE A 116 0.38 1.91 11.02
C ILE A 116 1.36 2.86 11.74
N ASP A 117 1.43 4.13 11.36
CA ASP A 117 2.31 5.11 12.02
C ASP A 117 1.88 5.35 13.47
N ILE A 118 0.57 5.49 13.75
CA ILE A 118 0.04 5.63 15.11
C ILE A 118 0.46 4.44 15.96
N ILE A 119 0.17 3.23 15.48
CA ILE A 119 0.45 1.99 16.22
C ILE A 119 1.95 1.79 16.42
N SER A 120 2.76 2.09 15.40
CA SER A 120 4.23 2.02 15.49
C SER A 120 4.78 3.03 16.50
N GLY A 121 4.23 4.25 16.52
CA GLY A 121 4.59 5.25 17.51
C GLY A 121 4.22 4.82 18.93
N VAL A 122 2.99 4.31 19.12
CA VAL A 122 2.55 3.78 20.43
C VAL A 122 3.46 2.64 20.89
N SER A 123 3.76 1.67 20.04
CA SER A 123 4.66 0.57 20.36
C SER A 123 6.08 1.06 20.70
N LEU A 124 6.55 2.10 20.00
CA LEU A 124 7.88 2.69 20.24
C LEU A 124 7.97 3.42 21.60
N LEU A 125 6.86 3.96 22.15
CA LEU A 125 6.84 4.48 23.52
C LEU A 125 7.21 3.41 24.55
N PHE A 126 6.83 2.16 24.31
CA PHE A 126 7.23 1.01 25.12
C PHE A 126 8.62 0.47 24.76
N GLY A 127 9.33 1.09 23.82
CA GLY A 127 10.64 0.64 23.35
C GLY A 127 10.59 -0.56 22.40
N ILE A 128 9.42 -0.88 21.86
CA ILE A 128 9.21 -1.99 20.92
C ILE A 128 9.07 -1.44 19.51
N GLU A 129 9.99 -1.82 18.64
CA GLU A 129 9.98 -1.45 17.23
C GLU A 129 9.21 -2.50 16.43
N LEU A 130 8.12 -2.07 15.76
CA LEU A 130 7.37 -2.91 14.84
C LEU A 130 8.04 -2.93 13.46
N ALA A 131 7.77 -3.99 12.70
CA ALA A 131 8.26 -4.10 11.33
C ALA A 131 7.67 -2.98 10.46
N PRO A 132 8.46 -2.39 9.52
CA PRO A 132 7.93 -1.40 8.59
C PRO A 132 6.86 -2.04 7.69
N ASN A 133 5.77 -1.31 7.44
CA ASN A 133 4.66 -1.81 6.63
C ASN A 133 4.48 -1.02 5.32
N PHE A 134 5.04 0.18 5.23
CA PHE A 134 5.02 1.02 4.03
C PHE A 134 6.40 1.63 3.75
N ARG A 135 6.76 1.70 2.46
CA ARG A 135 7.98 2.34 1.97
C ARG A 135 7.71 3.04 0.64
N GLN A 136 7.12 4.24 0.68
CA GLN A 136 6.78 5.08 -0.47
C GLN A 136 6.21 4.29 -1.67
N PRO A 137 5.08 3.59 -1.55
CA PRO A 137 4.61 2.62 -2.54
C PRO A 137 4.30 3.25 -3.90
N TYR A 138 3.84 4.50 -3.95
CA TYR A 138 3.53 5.18 -5.20
C TYR A 138 4.75 5.66 -5.99
N PHE A 139 5.96 5.49 -5.47
CA PHE A 139 7.22 5.65 -6.22
C PHE A 139 7.68 4.34 -6.89
N SER A 140 6.89 3.29 -6.86
CA SER A 140 7.22 1.99 -7.43
C SER A 140 7.32 2.02 -8.94
N THR A 141 8.29 1.28 -9.49
CA THR A 141 8.55 1.19 -10.93
C THR A 141 7.98 -0.06 -11.59
N SER A 142 7.32 -0.93 -10.82
CA SER A 142 6.56 -2.09 -11.29
C SER A 142 5.53 -2.50 -10.23
N LEU A 143 4.50 -3.26 -10.62
CA LEU A 143 3.50 -3.74 -9.66
C LEU A 143 4.13 -4.68 -8.61
N GLY A 144 5.10 -5.51 -8.99
CA GLY A 144 5.85 -6.31 -8.03
C GLY A 144 6.70 -5.47 -7.06
N ASP A 145 7.20 -4.27 -7.49
CA ASP A 145 7.87 -3.32 -6.60
C ASP A 145 6.86 -2.63 -5.66
N PHE A 146 5.65 -2.30 -6.15
CA PHE A 146 4.57 -1.76 -5.34
C PHE A 146 4.25 -2.69 -4.16
N TRP A 147 4.05 -3.98 -4.38
CA TRP A 147 3.74 -4.95 -3.33
C TRP A 147 4.91 -5.25 -2.38
N ARG A 148 6.14 -4.94 -2.74
CA ARG A 148 7.29 -4.92 -1.81
C ARG A 148 7.34 -3.67 -0.92
N ARG A 149 6.55 -2.64 -1.24
CA ARG A 149 6.50 -1.35 -0.54
C ARG A 149 5.17 -1.08 0.14
N TRP A 150 4.11 -1.80 -0.25
CA TRP A 150 2.76 -1.76 0.31
C TRP A 150 2.50 -2.98 1.16
N HIS A 151 2.02 -2.78 2.40
CA HIS A 151 1.69 -3.84 3.35
C HIS A 151 2.79 -4.91 3.48
N ILE A 152 4.01 -4.44 3.74
CA ILE A 152 5.26 -5.23 3.66
C ILE A 152 5.19 -6.47 4.54
N SER A 153 4.62 -6.37 5.74
CA SER A 153 4.51 -7.49 6.68
C SER A 153 3.61 -8.61 6.17
N LEU A 154 2.48 -8.26 5.51
CA LEU A 154 1.61 -9.25 4.85
C LEU A 154 2.34 -9.89 3.66
N GLY A 155 2.98 -9.07 2.81
CA GLY A 155 3.77 -9.58 1.68
C GLY A 155 4.86 -10.54 2.11
N ALA A 156 5.58 -10.24 3.19
CA ALA A 156 6.57 -11.14 3.78
C ALA A 156 5.94 -12.43 4.33
N TRP A 157 4.78 -12.33 4.98
CA TRP A 157 4.05 -13.49 5.47
C TRP A 157 3.60 -14.41 4.34
N MET A 158 2.96 -13.85 3.31
CA MET A 158 2.48 -14.60 2.14
C MET A 158 3.64 -15.25 1.37
N ARG A 159 4.76 -14.54 1.23
CA ARG A 159 5.97 -15.09 0.60
C ARG A 159 6.52 -16.30 1.35
N ASP A 160 6.65 -16.19 2.68
CA ASP A 160 7.33 -17.20 3.50
C ASP A 160 6.46 -18.43 3.74
N TYR A 161 5.13 -18.27 3.89
CA TYR A 161 4.23 -19.37 4.28
C TYR A 161 3.33 -19.89 3.14
N LEU A 162 3.25 -19.16 2.02
CA LEU A 162 2.44 -19.59 0.90
C LEU A 162 3.26 -19.71 -0.40
N PHE A 163 3.93 -18.61 -0.80
CA PHE A 163 4.66 -18.59 -2.08
C PHE A 163 5.78 -19.62 -2.14
N TYR A 164 6.73 -19.58 -1.20
CA TYR A 164 7.86 -20.52 -1.21
C TYR A 164 7.43 -21.98 -1.02
N PRO A 165 6.57 -22.35 -0.04
CA PRO A 165 6.09 -23.71 0.07
C PRO A 165 5.44 -24.22 -1.21
N PHE A 166 4.60 -23.39 -1.88
CA PHE A 166 3.95 -23.77 -3.13
C PHE A 166 4.93 -23.88 -4.30
N ALA A 167 5.79 -22.88 -4.49
CA ALA A 167 6.76 -22.84 -5.58
C ALA A 167 7.79 -23.99 -5.52
N LEU A 168 8.08 -24.49 -4.31
CA LEU A 168 9.00 -25.59 -4.06
C LEU A 168 8.35 -26.98 -4.14
N LEU A 169 7.06 -27.08 -4.39
CA LEU A 169 6.40 -28.38 -4.62
C LEU A 169 7.04 -29.12 -5.82
N LYS A 170 7.16 -30.45 -5.70
CA LYS A 170 7.68 -31.29 -6.77
C LYS A 170 7.03 -31.06 -8.14
N PRO A 171 5.67 -30.90 -8.26
CA PRO A 171 5.02 -30.56 -9.52
C PRO A 171 5.54 -29.26 -10.13
N MET A 172 5.73 -28.19 -9.32
CA MET A 172 6.23 -26.90 -9.80
C MET A 172 7.68 -26.98 -10.27
N GLN A 173 8.52 -27.69 -9.54
CA GLN A 173 9.91 -27.95 -9.94
C GLN A 173 9.99 -28.80 -11.23
N ASN A 174 9.13 -29.82 -11.37
CA ASN A 174 9.05 -30.63 -12.57
C ASN A 174 8.59 -29.83 -13.77
N PHE A 175 7.59 -28.96 -13.58
CA PHE A 175 7.12 -28.04 -14.61
C PHE A 175 8.24 -27.08 -15.04
N GLY A 176 8.99 -26.51 -14.11
CA GLY A 176 10.16 -25.69 -14.43
C GLY A 176 11.22 -26.44 -15.25
N ARG A 177 11.55 -27.68 -14.88
CA ARG A 177 12.46 -28.54 -15.65
C ARG A 177 11.92 -28.84 -17.06
N TRP A 178 10.64 -29.12 -17.18
CA TRP A 178 9.97 -29.32 -18.46
C TRP A 178 10.09 -28.08 -19.36
N CYS A 179 9.83 -26.86 -18.81
CA CYS A 179 10.00 -25.61 -19.55
C CYS A 179 11.43 -25.45 -20.08
N THR A 180 12.44 -25.72 -19.24
CA THR A 180 13.86 -25.66 -19.66
C THR A 180 14.13 -26.55 -20.86
N LYS A 181 13.55 -27.77 -20.88
CA LYS A 181 13.80 -28.76 -21.91
C LYS A 181 13.07 -28.50 -23.23
N HIS A 182 11.83 -27.95 -23.16
CA HIS A 182 10.92 -27.90 -24.31
C HIS A 182 10.68 -26.48 -24.89
N MET A 183 11.05 -25.39 -24.16
CA MET A 183 10.75 -24.01 -24.56
C MET A 183 11.92 -23.30 -25.25
N GLY A 184 12.85 -24.03 -25.84
CA GLY A 184 13.92 -23.51 -26.71
C GLY A 184 14.84 -22.49 -26.03
N LYS A 185 15.26 -21.45 -26.76
CA LYS A 185 16.24 -20.46 -26.29
C LYS A 185 15.79 -19.71 -25.01
N ASN A 186 14.50 -19.56 -24.79
CA ASN A 186 13.94 -18.90 -23.62
C ASN A 186 13.56 -19.87 -22.49
N GLY A 187 13.86 -21.17 -22.63
CA GLY A 187 13.48 -22.20 -21.66
C GLY A 187 13.93 -21.90 -20.23
N ARG A 188 15.15 -21.34 -20.06
CA ARG A 188 15.65 -20.94 -18.74
C ARG A 188 14.85 -19.78 -18.12
N HIS A 189 14.36 -18.84 -18.92
CA HIS A 189 13.50 -17.78 -18.45
C HIS A 189 12.14 -18.34 -18.02
N PHE A 190 11.49 -19.11 -18.88
CA PHE A 190 10.18 -19.71 -18.62
C PHE A 190 10.19 -20.69 -17.44
N SER A 191 11.28 -21.46 -17.26
CA SER A 191 11.42 -22.38 -16.14
C SER A 191 11.37 -21.70 -14.77
N ARG A 192 11.78 -20.43 -14.69
CA ARG A 192 11.74 -19.63 -13.48
C ARG A 192 10.42 -18.87 -13.35
N VAL A 193 9.95 -18.26 -14.44
CA VAL A 193 8.85 -17.29 -14.41
C VAL A 193 7.49 -17.98 -14.38
N LEU A 194 7.27 -19.09 -15.09
CA LEU A 194 5.96 -19.75 -15.11
C LEU A 194 5.57 -20.38 -13.78
N PRO A 195 6.43 -21.18 -13.11
CA PRO A 195 6.10 -21.69 -11.78
C PRO A 195 5.92 -20.56 -10.74
N ALA A 196 6.76 -19.52 -10.80
CA ALA A 196 6.63 -18.35 -9.92
C ALA A 196 5.35 -17.55 -10.19
N GLY A 197 4.95 -17.41 -11.46
CA GLY A 197 3.70 -16.77 -11.86
C GLY A 197 2.48 -17.51 -11.32
N ILE A 198 2.45 -18.83 -11.42
CA ILE A 198 1.39 -19.65 -10.83
C ILE A 198 1.35 -19.49 -9.32
N ALA A 199 2.51 -19.54 -8.65
CA ALA A 199 2.59 -19.31 -7.20
C ALA A 199 2.08 -17.92 -6.81
N ASN A 200 2.41 -16.87 -7.57
CA ASN A 200 1.89 -15.53 -7.37
C ASN A 200 0.38 -15.46 -7.56
N LEU A 201 -0.19 -16.11 -8.57
CA LEU A 201 -1.64 -16.17 -8.75
C LEU A 201 -2.33 -16.81 -7.55
N VAL A 202 -1.78 -17.90 -7.02
CA VAL A 202 -2.30 -18.55 -5.80
C VAL A 202 -2.20 -17.61 -4.61
N VAL A 203 -1.06 -16.94 -4.43
CA VAL A 203 -0.88 -15.95 -3.33
C VAL A 203 -1.91 -14.85 -3.42
N PHE A 204 -2.06 -14.20 -4.58
CA PHE A 204 -2.99 -13.08 -4.73
C PHE A 204 -4.46 -13.51 -4.70
N PHE A 205 -4.78 -14.71 -5.14
CA PHE A 205 -6.11 -15.31 -4.93
C PHE A 205 -6.43 -15.44 -3.43
N VAL A 206 -5.47 -15.97 -2.64
CA VAL A 206 -5.63 -16.09 -1.18
C VAL A 206 -5.71 -14.71 -0.52
N VAL A 207 -4.91 -13.74 -0.97
CA VAL A 207 -4.98 -12.35 -0.48
C VAL A 207 -6.36 -11.75 -0.77
N GLY A 208 -6.92 -11.97 -1.96
CA GLY A 208 -8.27 -11.53 -2.31
C GLY A 208 -9.33 -12.10 -1.36
N ILE A 209 -9.33 -13.40 -1.13
CA ILE A 209 -10.27 -14.06 -0.18
C ILE A 209 -10.04 -13.59 1.26
N TRP A 210 -8.80 -13.30 1.65
CA TRP A 210 -8.46 -12.77 2.97
C TRP A 210 -9.08 -11.39 3.22
N HIS A 211 -9.17 -10.53 2.19
CA HIS A 211 -9.89 -9.25 2.27
C HIS A 211 -11.41 -9.43 2.41
N GLY A 212 -11.95 -10.51 1.85
CA GLY A 212 -13.38 -10.84 1.96
C GLY A 212 -13.82 -11.87 0.91
N PRO A 213 -14.97 -12.54 1.14
CA PRO A 213 -15.48 -13.57 0.23
C PRO A 213 -16.16 -12.98 -1.03
N GLN A 214 -16.30 -11.65 -1.12
CA GLN A 214 -16.96 -10.98 -2.22
C GLN A 214 -16.15 -11.10 -3.51
N LEU A 215 -16.84 -11.22 -4.63
CA LEU A 215 -16.23 -11.43 -5.95
C LEU A 215 -15.24 -10.34 -6.33
N HIS A 216 -15.51 -9.09 -5.98
CA HIS A 216 -14.66 -7.95 -6.32
C HIS A 216 -13.24 -8.08 -5.68
N TYR A 217 -13.11 -8.60 -4.45
CA TYR A 217 -11.81 -8.85 -3.82
C TYR A 217 -11.06 -9.99 -4.50
N VAL A 218 -11.77 -11.06 -4.90
CA VAL A 218 -11.16 -12.15 -5.66
C VAL A 218 -10.63 -11.65 -7.00
N LEU A 219 -11.42 -10.83 -7.71
CA LEU A 219 -11.01 -10.22 -8.98
C LEU A 219 -9.82 -9.26 -8.80
N TRP A 220 -9.84 -8.45 -7.74
CA TRP A 220 -8.73 -7.59 -7.38
C TRP A 220 -7.44 -8.40 -7.15
N GLY A 221 -7.51 -9.48 -6.39
CA GLY A 221 -6.38 -10.37 -6.17
C GLY A 221 -5.88 -10.98 -7.48
N LEU A 222 -6.77 -11.58 -8.27
CA LEU A 222 -6.40 -12.19 -9.56
C LEU A 222 -5.82 -11.17 -10.54
N TYR A 223 -6.37 -9.94 -10.60
CA TYR A 223 -5.81 -8.85 -11.40
C TYR A 223 -4.33 -8.60 -11.04
N ASN A 224 -4.03 -8.42 -9.75
CA ASN A 224 -2.67 -8.15 -9.29
C ASN A 224 -1.72 -9.31 -9.60
N GLY A 225 -2.12 -10.55 -9.30
CA GLY A 225 -1.33 -11.75 -9.60
C GLY A 225 -1.08 -11.92 -11.09
N MET A 226 -2.09 -11.68 -11.93
CA MET A 226 -2.00 -11.79 -13.38
C MET A 226 -1.08 -10.72 -13.98
N VAL A 227 -1.22 -9.47 -13.58
CA VAL A 227 -0.36 -8.38 -14.09
C VAL A 227 1.11 -8.62 -13.71
N ILE A 228 1.40 -9.11 -12.51
CA ILE A 228 2.77 -9.46 -12.11
C ILE A 228 3.29 -10.62 -12.99
N ALA A 229 2.52 -11.71 -13.11
CA ALA A 229 2.93 -12.88 -13.89
C ALA A 229 3.16 -12.52 -15.37
N LEU A 230 2.26 -11.73 -15.99
CA LEU A 230 2.41 -11.26 -17.37
C LEU A 230 3.61 -10.32 -17.55
N SER A 231 3.84 -9.42 -16.58
CA SER A 231 5.00 -8.53 -16.61
C SER A 231 6.31 -9.29 -16.63
N ASP A 232 6.44 -10.31 -15.78
CA ASP A 232 7.64 -11.14 -15.70
C ASP A 232 7.78 -12.04 -16.96
N LEU A 233 6.67 -12.58 -17.44
CA LEU A 233 6.64 -13.42 -18.64
C LEU A 233 7.09 -12.66 -19.89
N THR A 234 6.64 -11.41 -20.04
CA THR A 234 6.91 -10.57 -21.22
C THR A 234 8.19 -9.74 -21.09
N GLU A 235 8.93 -9.83 -19.99
CA GLU A 235 10.15 -9.05 -19.75
C GLU A 235 11.17 -9.13 -20.89
N PRO A 236 11.51 -10.32 -21.49
CA PRO A 236 12.46 -10.43 -22.59
C PRO A 236 12.00 -9.68 -23.84
N PHE A 237 10.70 -9.72 -24.12
CA PHE A 237 10.11 -8.99 -25.26
C PHE A 237 10.30 -7.48 -25.09
N TRP A 238 9.97 -6.93 -23.92
CA TRP A 238 10.10 -5.49 -23.66
C TRP A 238 11.56 -5.04 -23.66
N LYS A 239 12.49 -5.86 -23.14
CA LYS A 239 13.92 -5.59 -23.23
C LYS A 239 14.41 -5.53 -24.69
N HIS A 240 13.99 -6.50 -25.51
CA HIS A 240 14.33 -6.52 -26.92
C HIS A 240 13.75 -5.32 -27.68
N LEU A 241 12.49 -4.97 -27.42
CA LEU A 241 11.82 -3.82 -28.02
C LEU A 241 12.52 -2.50 -27.64
N ALA A 242 12.84 -2.32 -26.37
CA ALA A 242 13.56 -1.13 -25.89
C ALA A 242 14.94 -0.99 -26.55
N ALA A 243 15.66 -2.10 -26.71
CA ALA A 243 16.95 -2.12 -27.41
C ALA A 243 16.79 -1.77 -28.89
N LYS A 244 15.79 -2.35 -29.58
CA LYS A 244 15.47 -2.07 -30.97
C LYS A 244 15.12 -0.60 -31.22
N LEU A 245 14.36 -0.02 -30.30
CA LEU A 245 13.96 1.41 -30.34
C LEU A 245 15.05 2.34 -29.79
N ARG A 246 16.21 1.82 -29.42
CA ARG A 246 17.33 2.59 -28.82
C ARG A 246 16.90 3.45 -27.62
N MET A 247 15.95 2.96 -26.82
CA MET A 247 15.43 3.69 -25.65
C MET A 247 16.47 3.73 -24.54
N ASN A 248 16.74 4.93 -24.01
CA ASN A 248 17.59 5.06 -22.82
C ASN A 248 16.79 4.69 -21.55
N THR A 249 16.77 3.39 -21.23
CA THR A 249 16.04 2.86 -20.09
C THR A 249 16.64 3.24 -18.71
N GLY A 250 17.87 3.80 -18.71
CA GLY A 250 18.53 4.34 -17.52
C GLY A 250 18.27 5.83 -17.26
N SER A 251 17.56 6.51 -18.19
CA SER A 251 17.28 7.94 -18.04
C SER A 251 16.30 8.25 -16.92
N ARG A 252 16.41 9.45 -16.32
CA ARG A 252 15.45 9.95 -15.33
C ARG A 252 14.02 9.99 -15.86
N GLY A 253 13.83 10.40 -17.14
CA GLY A 253 12.52 10.43 -17.80
C GLY A 253 11.90 9.04 -17.88
N PHE A 254 12.68 8.01 -18.24
CA PHE A 254 12.20 6.64 -18.28
C PHE A 254 11.86 6.11 -16.87
N HIS A 255 12.61 6.50 -15.84
CA HIS A 255 12.30 6.17 -14.45
C HIS A 255 10.95 6.78 -14.04
N VAL A 256 10.71 8.06 -14.29
CA VAL A 256 9.43 8.74 -14.03
C VAL A 256 8.29 8.08 -14.81
N PHE A 257 8.48 7.77 -16.08
CA PHE A 257 7.50 7.02 -16.88
C PHE A 257 7.10 5.69 -16.21
N ARG A 258 8.08 4.94 -15.69
CA ARG A 258 7.80 3.67 -15.00
C ARG A 258 6.98 3.88 -13.73
N ILE A 259 7.24 4.94 -12.96
CA ILE A 259 6.45 5.29 -11.77
C ILE A 259 5.01 5.61 -12.18
N VAL A 260 4.81 6.52 -13.13
CA VAL A 260 3.48 6.93 -13.60
C VAL A 260 2.70 5.73 -14.16
N ARG A 261 3.32 4.93 -15.03
CA ARG A 261 2.72 3.69 -15.54
C ARG A 261 2.29 2.76 -14.41
N THR A 262 3.15 2.55 -13.41
CA THR A 262 2.84 1.66 -12.28
C THR A 262 1.71 2.23 -11.43
N PHE A 263 1.70 3.53 -11.20
CA PHE A 263 0.61 4.21 -10.51
C PHE A 263 -0.73 4.02 -11.24
N VAL A 264 -0.77 4.16 -12.56
CA VAL A 264 -1.97 3.89 -13.37
C VAL A 264 -2.42 2.44 -13.21
N ILE A 265 -1.50 1.47 -13.31
CA ILE A 265 -1.81 0.04 -13.14
C ILE A 265 -2.39 -0.22 -11.75
N VAL A 266 -1.85 0.36 -10.69
CA VAL A 266 -2.39 0.24 -9.33
C VAL A 266 -3.80 0.82 -9.25
N ASN A 267 -4.04 2.01 -9.87
CA ASN A 267 -5.35 2.63 -9.89
C ASN A 267 -6.41 1.81 -10.64
N ILE A 268 -6.04 1.10 -11.70
CA ILE A 268 -6.93 0.13 -12.35
C ILE A 268 -7.34 -0.98 -11.35
N GLY A 269 -6.42 -1.44 -10.51
CA GLY A 269 -6.72 -2.38 -9.44
C GLY A 269 -7.71 -1.84 -8.41
N TRP A 270 -7.64 -0.54 -8.09
CA TRP A 270 -8.53 0.10 -7.13
C TRP A 270 -10.00 0.14 -7.56
N TYR A 271 -10.33 0.03 -8.84
CA TYR A 271 -11.73 -0.16 -9.29
C TYR A 271 -12.33 -1.42 -8.66
N PHE A 272 -11.61 -2.53 -8.71
CA PHE A 272 -12.06 -3.79 -8.11
C PHE A 272 -12.07 -3.74 -6.58
N ASP A 273 -11.09 -3.08 -5.98
CA ASP A 273 -10.99 -3.01 -4.52
C ASP A 273 -12.11 -2.15 -3.91
N ARG A 274 -12.43 -0.98 -4.51
CA ARG A 274 -13.37 0.00 -3.96
C ARG A 274 -14.82 -0.25 -4.35
N ILE A 275 -15.08 -0.71 -5.57
CA ILE A 275 -16.46 -0.87 -6.07
C ILE A 275 -16.93 -2.29 -5.77
N SER A 276 -17.79 -2.42 -4.75
CA SER A 276 -18.18 -3.73 -4.20
C SER A 276 -19.07 -4.55 -5.15
N GLN A 277 -19.92 -3.90 -5.96
CA GLN A 277 -20.78 -4.58 -6.92
C GLN A 277 -20.07 -4.78 -8.25
N PHE A 278 -19.99 -6.01 -8.71
CA PHE A 278 -19.30 -6.35 -9.98
C PHE A 278 -19.91 -5.62 -11.19
N GLN A 279 -21.22 -5.50 -11.25
CA GLN A 279 -21.91 -4.76 -12.31
C GLN A 279 -21.49 -3.28 -12.35
N SER A 280 -21.48 -2.62 -11.19
CA SER A 280 -21.05 -1.22 -11.05
C SER A 280 -19.58 -1.04 -11.41
N CYS A 281 -18.74 -2.02 -11.07
CA CYS A 281 -17.33 -2.03 -11.45
C CYS A 281 -17.16 -2.09 -12.98
N LEU A 282 -17.93 -2.95 -13.67
CA LEU A 282 -17.94 -3.01 -15.15
C LEU A 282 -18.44 -1.71 -15.76
N GLN A 283 -19.50 -1.11 -15.19
CA GLN A 283 -20.00 0.19 -15.63
C GLN A 283 -18.95 1.30 -15.45
N ALA A 284 -18.25 1.31 -14.31
CA ALA A 284 -17.17 2.25 -14.05
C ALA A 284 -16.06 2.17 -15.12
N PHE A 285 -15.64 0.96 -15.50
CA PHE A 285 -14.71 0.77 -16.60
C PHE A 285 -15.31 1.22 -17.95
N ALA A 286 -16.58 0.88 -18.22
CA ALA A 286 -17.24 1.26 -19.45
C ALA A 286 -17.30 2.79 -19.60
N VAL A 287 -17.81 3.53 -18.63
CA VAL A 287 -17.88 5.01 -18.70
C VAL A 287 -16.49 5.66 -18.72
N THR A 288 -15.50 5.08 -18.04
CA THR A 288 -14.11 5.56 -18.09
C THR A 288 -13.54 5.47 -19.51
N LEU A 289 -13.90 4.44 -20.28
CA LEU A 289 -13.38 4.22 -21.63
C LEU A 289 -14.21 4.92 -22.72
N THR A 290 -15.53 5.03 -22.52
CA THR A 290 -16.46 5.49 -23.55
C THR A 290 -16.94 6.93 -23.38
N ASP A 291 -16.93 7.47 -22.15
CA ASP A 291 -17.42 8.82 -21.82
C ASP A 291 -16.43 9.64 -20.98
N PHE A 292 -15.16 9.63 -21.36
CA PHE A 292 -14.12 10.40 -20.68
C PHE A 292 -14.11 11.85 -21.16
N ARG A 293 -14.85 12.74 -20.49
CA ARG A 293 -14.96 14.16 -20.81
C ARG A 293 -14.42 15.03 -19.67
N LEU A 294 -13.27 15.67 -19.85
CA LEU A 294 -12.69 16.58 -18.85
C LEU A 294 -13.58 17.81 -18.60
N THR A 295 -14.33 18.28 -19.61
CA THR A 295 -15.28 19.39 -19.46
C THR A 295 -16.41 19.08 -18.49
N ALA A 296 -16.88 17.82 -18.46
CA ALA A 296 -17.91 17.35 -17.55
C ALA A 296 -17.41 17.12 -16.11
N LEU A 297 -16.11 17.13 -15.87
CA LEU A 297 -15.56 16.91 -14.52
C LEU A 297 -15.97 18.02 -13.56
N LYS A 298 -15.96 19.28 -13.99
CA LYS A 298 -16.37 20.42 -13.18
C LYS A 298 -17.84 20.33 -12.75
N ASP A 299 -18.71 20.00 -13.69
CA ASP A 299 -20.15 19.87 -13.45
C ASP A 299 -20.45 18.64 -12.57
N GLY A 300 -19.75 17.52 -12.82
CA GLY A 300 -19.85 16.33 -12.00
C GLY A 300 -19.37 16.53 -10.55
N ILE A 301 -18.29 17.28 -10.34
CA ILE A 301 -17.86 17.67 -8.99
C ILE A 301 -18.93 18.55 -8.34
N ALA A 302 -19.51 19.50 -9.08
CA ALA A 302 -20.55 20.39 -8.55
C ALA A 302 -21.82 19.61 -8.15
N SER A 303 -22.29 18.66 -8.98
CA SER A 303 -23.53 17.92 -8.70
C SER A 303 -23.33 16.81 -7.65
N GLU A 304 -22.34 15.97 -7.80
CA GLU A 304 -22.20 14.75 -7.01
C GLU A 304 -21.42 14.96 -5.70
N ILE A 305 -20.52 15.92 -5.66
CA ILE A 305 -19.70 16.17 -4.48
C ILE A 305 -20.22 17.37 -3.70
N ILE A 306 -20.40 18.53 -4.37
CA ILE A 306 -20.81 19.77 -3.70
C ILE A 306 -22.31 19.74 -3.40
N GLY A 307 -23.15 19.15 -4.26
CA GLY A 307 -24.60 19.11 -4.09
C GLY A 307 -25.09 18.46 -2.79
N HIS A 308 -24.27 17.67 -2.14
CA HIS A 308 -24.60 16.96 -0.89
C HIS A 308 -24.05 17.63 0.38
N SER A 309 -23.34 18.77 0.26
CA SER A 309 -22.76 19.49 1.42
C SER A 309 -22.63 20.99 1.10
N THR A 310 -22.31 21.80 2.11
CA THR A 310 -22.03 23.22 1.87
C THR A 310 -20.69 23.38 1.13
N LEU A 311 -20.63 24.35 0.20
CA LEU A 311 -19.40 24.67 -0.53
C LEU A 311 -18.25 24.99 0.44
N PHE A 312 -18.55 25.64 1.57
CA PHE A 312 -17.57 25.97 2.60
C PHE A 312 -16.94 24.71 3.22
N ASN A 313 -17.76 23.71 3.61
CA ASN A 313 -17.26 22.49 4.22
C ASN A 313 -16.39 21.68 3.25
N ILE A 314 -16.83 21.57 1.99
CA ILE A 314 -16.07 20.83 0.98
C ILE A 314 -14.77 21.55 0.65
N ALA A 315 -14.79 22.85 0.40
CA ALA A 315 -13.59 23.61 0.09
C ALA A 315 -12.58 23.58 1.26
N GLY A 316 -13.06 23.69 2.50
CA GLY A 316 -12.23 23.55 3.70
C GLY A 316 -11.62 22.16 3.84
N GLY A 317 -12.43 21.11 3.71
CA GLY A 317 -11.97 19.71 3.77
C GLY A 317 -10.93 19.39 2.69
N TYR A 318 -11.16 19.81 1.44
CA TYR A 318 -10.16 19.63 0.36
C TYR A 318 -8.89 20.45 0.57
N ALA A 319 -8.96 21.66 1.11
CA ALA A 319 -7.78 22.46 1.42
C ALA A 319 -6.92 21.76 2.49
N ILE A 320 -7.54 21.23 3.55
CA ILE A 320 -6.88 20.48 4.60
C ILE A 320 -6.24 19.22 4.03
N ALA A 321 -6.99 18.43 3.26
CA ALA A 321 -6.49 17.20 2.62
C ALA A 321 -5.31 17.49 1.68
N PHE A 322 -5.39 18.56 0.88
CA PHE A 322 -4.34 18.96 -0.03
C PHE A 322 -3.04 19.36 0.70
N LEU A 323 -3.14 20.15 1.76
CA LEU A 323 -1.99 20.51 2.59
C LEU A 323 -1.36 19.27 3.25
N GLY A 324 -2.20 18.36 3.78
CA GLY A 324 -1.75 17.08 4.31
C GLY A 324 -1.03 16.25 3.26
N LEU A 325 -1.57 16.17 2.04
CA LEU A 325 -0.94 15.45 0.91
C LEU A 325 0.42 16.07 0.51
N ILE A 326 0.56 17.39 0.54
CA ILE A 326 1.85 18.06 0.30
C ILE A 326 2.89 17.61 1.34
N LEU A 327 2.52 17.56 2.62
CA LEU A 327 3.43 17.10 3.68
C LEU A 327 3.81 15.63 3.47
N VAL A 328 2.85 14.75 3.20
CA VAL A 328 3.09 13.32 2.93
C VAL A 328 3.95 13.12 1.67
N PHE A 329 3.70 13.88 0.60
CA PHE A 329 4.48 13.82 -0.63
C PHE A 329 5.92 14.29 -0.39
N THR A 330 6.10 15.39 0.33
CA THR A 330 7.43 15.93 0.66
C THR A 330 8.23 14.96 1.51
N ASP A 331 7.60 14.37 2.56
CA ASP A 331 8.19 13.30 3.38
C ASP A 331 8.60 12.10 2.51
N SER A 332 7.70 11.66 1.63
CA SER A 332 7.95 10.51 0.75
C SER A 332 9.11 10.75 -0.23
N VAL A 333 9.21 11.93 -0.82
CA VAL A 333 10.34 12.31 -1.70
C VAL A 333 11.67 12.32 -0.94
N GLN A 334 11.67 12.84 0.29
CA GLN A 334 12.91 12.87 1.10
C GLN A 334 13.33 11.45 1.52
N LYS A 335 12.39 10.62 1.94
CA LYS A 335 12.65 9.21 2.31
C LYS A 335 13.12 8.38 1.10
N GLU A 336 12.58 8.62 -0.10
CA GLU A 336 13.05 7.94 -1.32
C GLU A 336 14.50 8.34 -1.68
N ARG A 337 14.95 9.54 -1.24
CA ARG A 337 16.33 9.99 -1.33
C ARG A 337 17.23 9.48 -0.19
N GLY A 338 16.70 8.66 0.71
CA GLY A 338 17.44 8.09 1.84
C GLY A 338 17.57 9.03 3.06
N CYS A 339 16.77 10.09 3.15
CA CYS A 339 16.82 11.01 4.28
C CYS A 339 16.04 10.47 5.49
N ASP A 340 16.62 10.54 6.69
CA ASP A 340 15.87 10.35 7.95
C ASP A 340 15.11 11.64 8.29
N VAL A 341 13.90 11.76 7.74
CA VAL A 341 13.06 12.96 7.93
C VAL A 341 12.71 13.18 9.40
N CYS A 342 12.42 12.12 10.13
CA CYS A 342 12.10 12.20 11.54
C CYS A 342 13.29 12.72 12.38
N GLY A 343 14.48 12.17 12.14
CA GLY A 343 15.72 12.66 12.77
C GLY A 343 16.04 14.12 12.41
N GLN A 344 15.82 14.51 11.14
CA GLN A 344 15.97 15.91 10.71
C GLN A 344 15.00 16.86 11.41
N ILE A 345 13.79 16.43 11.73
CA ILE A 345 12.84 17.23 12.51
C ILE A 345 13.30 17.28 13.96
N ILE A 346 13.69 16.18 14.58
CA ILE A 346 14.07 16.11 16.00
C ILE A 346 15.32 16.96 16.28
N HIS A 347 16.35 16.86 15.44
CA HIS A 347 17.62 17.54 15.60
C HIS A 347 17.75 18.84 14.78
N GLY A 348 16.67 19.24 14.08
CA GLY A 348 16.64 20.44 13.25
C GLY A 348 16.55 21.74 14.06
N ARG A 349 16.60 22.88 13.33
CA ARG A 349 16.42 24.20 13.94
C ARG A 349 15.07 24.29 14.65
N PHE A 350 15.07 24.83 15.87
CA PHE A 350 13.87 24.90 16.74
C PHE A 350 12.65 25.48 16.04
N VAL A 351 12.79 26.61 15.35
CA VAL A 351 11.68 27.27 14.64
C VAL A 351 11.09 26.35 13.55
N ARG A 352 11.93 25.70 12.73
CA ARG A 352 11.47 24.78 11.67
C ARG A 352 10.71 23.60 12.27
N LYS A 353 11.25 23.01 13.34
CA LYS A 353 10.61 21.91 14.06
C LYS A 353 9.24 22.32 14.57
N MET A 354 9.15 23.45 15.28
CA MET A 354 7.90 23.95 15.83
C MET A 354 6.86 24.23 14.73
N LEU A 355 7.27 24.84 13.61
CA LEU A 355 6.36 25.12 12.50
C LEU A 355 5.77 23.84 11.90
N ILE A 356 6.58 22.79 11.70
CA ILE A 356 6.09 21.52 11.15
C ILE A 356 5.13 20.85 12.13
N VAL A 357 5.47 20.77 13.41
CA VAL A 357 4.61 20.15 14.43
C VAL A 357 3.31 20.92 14.59
N ILE A 358 3.35 22.27 14.69
CA ILE A 358 2.17 23.12 14.78
C ILE A 358 1.29 22.94 13.53
N LEU A 359 1.87 22.93 12.33
CA LEU A 359 1.11 22.72 11.10
C LEU A 359 0.37 21.36 11.10
N MET A 360 1.05 20.26 11.49
CA MET A 360 0.39 18.97 11.61
C MET A 360 -0.73 18.98 12.65
N MET A 361 -0.51 19.61 13.81
CA MET A 361 -1.54 19.73 14.85
C MET A 361 -2.75 20.56 14.35
N LEU A 362 -2.50 21.68 13.68
CA LEU A 362 -3.56 22.51 13.12
C LEU A 362 -4.38 21.77 12.07
N LEU A 363 -3.74 20.97 11.20
CA LEU A 363 -4.44 20.16 10.22
C LEU A 363 -5.34 19.10 10.88
N VAL A 364 -4.86 18.44 11.95
CA VAL A 364 -5.67 17.50 12.72
C VAL A 364 -6.84 18.21 13.40
N ILE A 365 -6.60 19.34 14.07
CA ILE A 365 -7.67 20.09 14.75
C ILE A 365 -8.69 20.63 13.75
N ALA A 366 -8.23 21.20 12.63
CA ALA A 366 -9.09 21.73 11.60
C ALA A 366 -9.98 20.66 10.94
N SER A 367 -9.51 19.40 10.85
CA SER A 367 -10.31 18.31 10.27
C SER A 367 -11.57 17.96 11.09
N PHE A 368 -11.65 18.37 12.35
CA PHE A 368 -12.87 18.21 13.17
C PHE A 368 -13.88 19.35 12.99
N LEU A 369 -13.54 20.39 12.22
CA LEU A 369 -14.43 21.51 11.94
C LEU A 369 -15.22 21.35 10.64
N PHE A 370 -14.80 20.44 9.79
CA PHE A 370 -15.35 20.15 8.47
C PHE A 370 -15.74 18.68 8.33
#